data_bcf3855559800b5928fec76adb316a51
#
_entry.id   bcf3855559800b5928fec76adb316a51
#
_cell.length_a   1.000
_cell.length_b   1.000
_cell.length_c   1.000
_cell.angle_alpha   90.00
_cell.angle_beta   90.00
_cell.angle_gamma   90.00
#
_symmetry.space_group_name_H-M   'P 1'
#
loop_
_entity.id
_entity.type
_entity.pdbx_description
1 polymer ?
#
loop_
_entity_poly.entity_id
_entity_poly.type
_entity_poly.pdbx_seq_one_letter_code
_entity_poly.pdbx_strand_id
1 'polypeptide(L)'
;MSLAPLARAQEPPKREHFANAEVSYDWVGNSRGDKLRTFVTRPKNATGKVPVIFFVGWLSCDSVEYAAGETDGFGALMRRLIDLSGYATVRMDKPGVGESQGTACNKADYQGELEGYRAAFDSMNKYDFIDTHRIFVVGLSNGGGVGPLVSRDHHVAGFVAASSWGRTWYEHMLENERVRLVTSGKSPAEVNDAVKAFTQFYDLYLFQGQTPGEIINQHPQWKPLWYDEPDGQYGRPAAFYQQLQALNLGEAWQKVDAPVLVIHGASDTIMSRSDSAAIAEIVNRTHPARARFVEVPGMGHDFTVNKKFYAQLIPMILNWMKEALNARN
;
A
#
# COMPACT_ATOMS: atom_id res chain seq x y z
N MET A 1 -36.19 -7.10 -38.86
CA MET A 1 -35.03 -6.38 -38.33
C MET A 1 -34.21 -7.36 -37.51
N SER A 2 -33.10 -7.79 -38.05
CA SER A 2 -32.18 -8.73 -37.36
C SER A 2 -31.26 -7.90 -36.48
N LEU A 3 -31.32 -8.10 -35.14
CA LEU A 3 -30.38 -7.54 -34.20
C LEU A 3 -29.05 -8.29 -34.34
N ALA A 4 -28.04 -7.62 -34.85
CA ALA A 4 -26.67 -8.14 -34.84
C ALA A 4 -26.23 -8.37 -33.39
N PRO A 5 -25.56 -9.49 -33.04
CA PRO A 5 -25.04 -9.73 -31.71
C PRO A 5 -23.95 -8.70 -31.44
N LEU A 6 -24.08 -8.00 -30.32
CA LEU A 6 -23.01 -7.14 -29.77
C LEU A 6 -21.75 -8.02 -29.61
N ALA A 7 -20.72 -7.69 -30.36
CA ALA A 7 -19.42 -8.31 -30.23
C ALA A 7 -18.94 -8.13 -28.78
N ARG A 8 -18.81 -9.23 -28.04
CA ARG A 8 -18.10 -9.21 -26.75
C ARG A 8 -16.70 -8.66 -27.02
N ALA A 9 -16.36 -7.56 -26.38
CA ALA A 9 -14.98 -7.09 -26.39
C ALA A 9 -14.09 -8.26 -25.94
N GLN A 10 -13.14 -8.63 -26.79
CA GLN A 10 -12.19 -9.70 -26.48
C GLN A 10 -11.39 -9.26 -25.26
N GLU A 11 -11.37 -10.10 -24.21
CA GLU A 11 -10.50 -9.82 -23.06
C GLU A 11 -9.06 -9.64 -23.55
N PRO A 12 -8.34 -8.60 -23.08
CA PRO A 12 -6.95 -8.44 -23.44
C PRO A 12 -6.15 -9.68 -23.02
N PRO A 13 -5.10 -10.04 -23.77
CA PRO A 13 -4.33 -11.22 -23.47
C PRO A 13 -3.71 -11.13 -22.07
N LYS A 14 -3.75 -12.22 -21.33
CA LYS A 14 -3.11 -12.36 -20.01
C LYS A 14 -1.61 -12.08 -20.17
N ARG A 15 -1.10 -11.11 -19.40
CA ARG A 15 0.29 -10.65 -19.51
C ARG A 15 1.22 -11.32 -18.50
N GLU A 16 0.72 -11.76 -17.37
CA GLU A 16 1.54 -12.35 -16.30
C GLU A 16 1.79 -13.82 -16.51
N HIS A 17 3.05 -14.22 -16.32
CA HIS A 17 3.49 -15.60 -16.29
C HIS A 17 4.39 -15.82 -15.08
N PHE A 18 4.12 -16.89 -14.34
CA PHE A 18 4.87 -17.34 -13.18
C PHE A 18 5.39 -18.76 -13.39
N ALA A 19 6.60 -19.03 -12.89
CA ALA A 19 7.19 -20.37 -12.97
C ALA A 19 6.40 -21.37 -12.12
N ASN A 20 6.04 -20.99 -10.91
CA ASN A 20 5.45 -21.86 -9.89
C ASN A 20 3.99 -21.56 -9.54
N ALA A 21 3.36 -20.60 -10.18
CA ALA A 21 1.97 -20.24 -9.93
C ALA A 21 1.17 -20.10 -11.23
N GLU A 22 -0.13 -20.33 -11.14
CA GLU A 22 -1.13 -20.01 -12.15
C GLU A 22 -1.86 -18.74 -11.73
N VAL A 23 -2.10 -17.82 -12.68
CA VAL A 23 -2.85 -16.59 -12.43
C VAL A 23 -4.25 -16.70 -13.02
N SER A 24 -5.24 -16.30 -12.23
CA SER A 24 -6.63 -16.12 -12.65
C SER A 24 -6.99 -14.65 -12.49
N TYR A 25 -7.81 -14.16 -13.40
CA TYR A 25 -8.29 -12.78 -13.46
C TYR A 25 -9.77 -12.77 -13.11
N ASP A 26 -10.14 -12.02 -12.09
CA ASP A 26 -11.52 -11.93 -11.61
C ASP A 26 -11.90 -10.47 -11.36
N TRP A 27 -13.09 -10.25 -10.82
CA TRP A 27 -13.64 -8.92 -10.57
C TRP A 27 -14.30 -8.86 -9.21
N VAL A 28 -14.15 -7.69 -8.58
CA VAL A 28 -14.95 -7.32 -7.41
C VAL A 28 -15.60 -5.96 -7.65
N GLY A 29 -16.72 -5.73 -7.00
CA GLY A 29 -17.40 -4.44 -7.00
C GLY A 29 -17.27 -3.77 -5.64
N ASN A 30 -17.18 -2.45 -5.60
CA ASN A 30 -17.36 -1.67 -4.38
C ASN A 30 -18.78 -1.06 -4.31
N SER A 31 -19.12 -0.44 -3.21
CA SER A 31 -20.43 0.19 -2.99
C SER A 31 -20.70 1.38 -3.91
N ARG A 32 -19.66 1.91 -4.58
CA ARG A 32 -19.75 3.04 -5.51
C ARG A 32 -20.04 2.63 -6.95
N GLY A 33 -20.13 1.31 -7.21
CA GLY A 33 -20.37 0.76 -8.53
C GLY A 33 -19.11 0.60 -9.39
N ASP A 34 -17.91 0.83 -8.83
CA ASP A 34 -16.67 0.51 -9.53
C ASP A 34 -16.53 -1.00 -9.67
N LYS A 35 -16.00 -1.44 -10.82
CA LYS A 35 -15.70 -2.85 -11.11
C LYS A 35 -14.18 -3.01 -11.17
N LEU A 36 -13.61 -3.67 -10.18
CA LEU A 36 -12.18 -3.68 -9.93
C LEU A 36 -11.58 -5.03 -10.36
N ARG A 37 -10.50 -4.97 -11.11
CA ARG A 37 -9.75 -6.14 -11.57
C ARG A 37 -8.96 -6.73 -10.40
N THR A 38 -9.15 -8.02 -10.18
CA THR A 38 -8.37 -8.78 -9.20
C THR A 38 -7.50 -9.83 -9.90
N PHE A 39 -6.33 -10.06 -9.33
CA PHE A 39 -5.34 -11.03 -9.80
C PHE A 39 -5.17 -12.06 -8.68
N VAL A 40 -5.60 -13.28 -8.94
CA VAL A 40 -5.56 -14.37 -7.97
C VAL A 40 -4.60 -15.42 -8.46
N THR A 41 -3.59 -15.77 -7.66
CA THR A 41 -2.66 -16.82 -8.04
C THR A 41 -2.81 -18.04 -7.15
N ARG A 42 -2.67 -19.21 -7.77
CA ARG A 42 -2.63 -20.52 -7.12
C ARG A 42 -1.27 -21.16 -7.37
N PRO A 43 -0.56 -21.68 -6.36
CA PRO A 43 0.65 -22.47 -6.60
C PRO A 43 0.33 -23.72 -7.42
N LYS A 44 1.11 -24.00 -8.47
CA LYS A 44 0.90 -25.16 -9.37
C LYS A 44 0.86 -26.50 -8.66
N ASN A 45 1.65 -26.65 -7.59
CA ASN A 45 1.78 -27.88 -6.82
C ASN A 45 0.89 -27.90 -5.56
N ALA A 46 -0.09 -27.02 -5.45
CA ALA A 46 -0.98 -26.98 -4.29
C ALA A 46 -1.92 -28.19 -4.26
N THR A 47 -1.85 -28.98 -3.21
CA THR A 47 -2.73 -30.13 -2.93
C THR A 47 -3.68 -29.81 -1.79
N GLY A 48 -4.71 -29.00 -2.04
CA GLY A 48 -5.65 -28.55 -1.01
C GLY A 48 -5.53 -27.05 -0.71
N LYS A 49 -5.99 -26.64 0.49
CA LYS A 49 -5.95 -25.24 0.89
C LYS A 49 -4.55 -24.79 1.30
N VAL A 50 -4.13 -23.66 0.77
CA VAL A 50 -2.82 -23.04 1.08
C VAL A 50 -2.99 -21.68 1.75
N PRO A 51 -2.01 -21.22 2.54
CA PRO A 51 -2.01 -19.84 3.02
C PRO A 51 -2.11 -18.85 1.87
N VAL A 52 -2.54 -17.63 2.16
CA VAL A 52 -2.68 -16.58 1.15
C VAL A 52 -1.96 -15.31 1.57
N ILE A 53 -1.34 -14.64 0.61
CA ILE A 53 -0.83 -13.29 0.71
C ILE A 53 -1.83 -12.35 0.03
N PHE A 54 -2.38 -11.43 0.79
CA PHE A 54 -3.16 -10.32 0.26
C PHE A 54 -2.25 -9.08 0.17
N PHE A 55 -2.08 -8.55 -1.06
CA PHE A 55 -1.27 -7.36 -1.26
C PHE A 55 -2.10 -6.08 -1.19
N VAL A 56 -1.61 -5.10 -0.44
CA VAL A 56 -2.12 -3.73 -0.43
C VAL A 56 -1.06 -2.83 -1.05
N GLY A 57 -1.40 -2.21 -2.17
CA GLY A 57 -0.45 -1.46 -3.00
C GLY A 57 -0.13 -0.06 -2.45
N TRP A 58 0.71 0.62 -3.17
CA TRP A 58 1.19 1.98 -2.90
C TRP A 58 0.23 3.07 -3.38
N LEU A 59 0.64 4.34 -3.29
CA LEU A 59 -0.23 5.49 -3.51
C LEU A 59 -0.57 5.76 -4.97
N SER A 60 0.40 5.59 -5.89
CA SER A 60 0.24 5.94 -7.31
C SER A 60 -0.83 5.12 -8.04
N CYS A 61 -1.22 5.60 -9.20
CA CYS A 61 -2.23 4.98 -10.06
C CYS A 61 -1.66 3.92 -11.02
N ASP A 62 -0.63 3.21 -10.59
CA ASP A 62 -0.02 2.14 -11.39
C ASP A 62 -0.79 0.81 -11.18
N SER A 63 -0.81 0.00 -12.23
CA SER A 63 -1.35 -1.36 -12.15
C SER A 63 -0.42 -2.26 -11.34
N VAL A 64 -1.00 -3.21 -10.62
CA VAL A 64 -0.27 -4.30 -9.94
C VAL A 64 -0.14 -5.55 -10.82
N GLU A 65 -0.51 -5.45 -12.10
CA GLU A 65 -0.23 -6.47 -13.12
C GLU A 65 1.13 -6.20 -13.76
N TYR A 66 2.06 -7.14 -13.63
CA TYR A 66 3.41 -7.01 -14.19
C TYR A 66 3.65 -8.03 -15.29
N ALA A 67 3.99 -7.55 -16.49
CA ALA A 67 4.46 -8.41 -17.56
C ALA A 67 5.75 -9.14 -17.19
N ALA A 68 6.03 -10.26 -17.85
CA ALA A 68 7.27 -10.97 -17.66
C ALA A 68 8.47 -10.07 -18.03
N GLY A 69 9.45 -9.98 -17.14
CA GLY A 69 10.65 -9.15 -17.35
C GLY A 69 10.57 -7.74 -16.76
N GLU A 70 9.43 -7.29 -16.26
CA GLU A 70 9.35 -6.04 -15.49
C GLU A 70 10.07 -6.21 -14.15
N THR A 71 10.95 -5.26 -13.83
CA THR A 71 11.92 -5.39 -12.74
C THR A 71 11.99 -4.18 -11.81
N ASP A 72 10.93 -3.36 -11.72
CA ASP A 72 10.88 -2.38 -10.64
C ASP A 72 10.89 -3.07 -9.28
N GLY A 73 11.25 -2.36 -8.22
CA GLY A 73 11.45 -3.00 -6.92
C GLY A 73 10.17 -3.55 -6.30
N PHE A 74 9.03 -2.85 -6.47
CA PHE A 74 7.73 -3.32 -5.98
C PHE A 74 7.25 -4.56 -6.76
N GLY A 75 7.32 -4.49 -8.09
CA GLY A 75 6.99 -5.60 -8.97
C GLY A 75 7.89 -6.81 -8.74
N ALA A 76 9.20 -6.59 -8.57
CA ALA A 76 10.16 -7.64 -8.26
C ALA A 76 9.84 -8.34 -6.93
N LEU A 77 9.45 -7.59 -5.88
CA LEU A 77 9.04 -8.14 -4.61
C LEU A 77 7.78 -9.00 -4.75
N MET A 78 6.73 -8.45 -5.36
CA MET A 78 5.47 -9.16 -5.54
C MET A 78 5.65 -10.44 -6.38
N ARG A 79 6.27 -10.32 -7.55
CA ARG A 79 6.48 -11.48 -8.44
C ARG A 79 7.28 -12.58 -7.78
N ARG A 80 8.33 -12.25 -7.04
CA ARG A 80 9.15 -13.24 -6.33
C ARG A 80 8.40 -13.88 -5.16
N LEU A 81 7.59 -13.13 -4.41
CA LEU A 81 6.73 -13.71 -3.38
C LEU A 81 5.69 -14.65 -3.98
N ILE A 82 5.09 -14.31 -5.13
CA ILE A 82 4.17 -15.19 -5.86
C ILE A 82 4.85 -16.50 -6.26
N ASP A 83 6.03 -16.41 -6.87
CA ASP A 83 6.71 -17.60 -7.39
C ASP A 83 7.34 -18.48 -6.30
N LEU A 84 7.77 -17.88 -5.17
CA LEU A 84 8.64 -18.58 -4.22
C LEU A 84 7.97 -18.91 -2.88
N SER A 85 6.80 -18.32 -2.57
CA SER A 85 6.14 -18.55 -1.28
C SER A 85 5.50 -19.92 -1.17
N GLY A 86 4.98 -20.46 -2.26
CA GLY A 86 4.07 -21.61 -2.25
C GLY A 86 2.69 -21.27 -1.67
N TYR A 87 2.36 -19.99 -1.54
CA TYR A 87 1.08 -19.48 -1.06
C TYR A 87 0.23 -18.98 -2.23
N ALA A 88 -1.08 -18.98 -2.07
CA ALA A 88 -1.96 -18.21 -2.95
C ALA A 88 -1.67 -16.70 -2.78
N THR A 89 -1.99 -15.91 -3.77
CA THR A 89 -1.94 -14.45 -3.65
C THR A 89 -3.17 -13.78 -4.23
N VAL A 90 -3.56 -12.66 -3.65
CA VAL A 90 -4.63 -11.81 -4.14
C VAL A 90 -4.13 -10.37 -4.22
N ARG A 91 -4.33 -9.74 -5.37
CA ARG A 91 -3.99 -8.34 -5.66
C ARG A 91 -5.18 -7.70 -6.38
N MET A 92 -5.25 -6.39 -6.34
CA MET A 92 -6.32 -5.62 -6.98
C MET A 92 -5.77 -4.35 -7.63
N ASP A 93 -6.15 -4.09 -8.86
CA ASP A 93 -6.01 -2.76 -9.46
C ASP A 93 -7.06 -1.81 -8.89
N LYS A 94 -6.62 -0.61 -8.55
CA LYS A 94 -7.46 0.47 -8.03
C LYS A 94 -8.53 0.89 -9.05
N PRO A 95 -9.57 1.63 -8.63
CA PRO A 95 -10.53 2.20 -9.57
C PRO A 95 -9.83 2.97 -10.70
N GLY A 96 -10.22 2.74 -11.95
CA GLY A 96 -9.67 3.38 -13.14
C GLY A 96 -8.22 3.07 -13.47
N VAL A 97 -7.64 2.01 -12.88
CA VAL A 97 -6.28 1.53 -13.17
C VAL A 97 -6.35 0.22 -13.96
N GLY A 98 -5.49 0.04 -14.93
CA GLY A 98 -5.43 -1.16 -15.75
C GLY A 98 -6.77 -1.43 -16.41
N GLU A 99 -7.34 -2.62 -16.17
CA GLU A 99 -8.67 -3.00 -16.67
C GLU A 99 -9.80 -2.61 -15.69
N SER A 100 -9.50 -2.11 -14.48
CA SER A 100 -10.51 -1.67 -13.53
C SER A 100 -11.33 -0.51 -14.09
N GLN A 101 -12.66 -0.60 -13.88
CA GLN A 101 -13.64 0.34 -14.40
C GLN A 101 -14.23 1.18 -13.26
N GLY A 102 -14.82 2.32 -13.62
CA GLY A 102 -15.48 3.23 -12.69
C GLY A 102 -14.74 4.54 -12.55
N THR A 103 -14.59 5.02 -11.32
CA THR A 103 -13.94 6.30 -11.01
C THR A 103 -12.49 6.32 -11.49
N ALA A 104 -12.09 7.32 -12.25
CA ALA A 104 -10.68 7.48 -12.62
C ALA A 104 -9.79 7.59 -11.37
N CYS A 105 -8.65 6.90 -11.35
CA CYS A 105 -7.80 6.81 -10.16
C CYS A 105 -7.39 8.19 -9.61
N ASN A 106 -7.07 9.13 -10.47
CA ASN A 106 -6.72 10.51 -10.10
C ASN A 106 -7.91 11.34 -9.60
N LYS A 107 -9.12 10.78 -9.58
CA LYS A 107 -10.35 11.37 -9.03
C LYS A 107 -10.97 10.51 -7.94
N ALA A 108 -10.47 9.30 -7.74
CA ALA A 108 -10.95 8.40 -6.70
C ALA A 108 -10.53 8.94 -5.33
N ASP A 109 -11.47 9.02 -4.41
CA ASP A 109 -11.20 9.33 -3.02
C ASP A 109 -10.70 8.10 -2.24
N TYR A 110 -10.20 8.32 -1.04
CA TYR A 110 -9.61 7.24 -0.23
C TYR A 110 -10.63 6.17 0.19
N GLN A 111 -11.84 6.57 0.53
CA GLN A 111 -12.90 5.64 0.97
C GLN A 111 -13.26 4.65 -0.14
N GLY A 112 -13.41 5.12 -1.38
CA GLY A 112 -13.68 4.25 -2.53
C GLY A 112 -12.55 3.25 -2.79
N GLU A 113 -11.29 3.67 -2.64
CA GLU A 113 -10.15 2.76 -2.76
C GLU A 113 -10.12 1.73 -1.63
N LEU A 114 -10.33 2.15 -0.38
CA LEU A 114 -10.38 1.25 0.78
C LEU A 114 -11.51 0.23 0.67
N GLU A 115 -12.69 0.64 0.21
CA GLU A 115 -13.82 -0.26 -0.05
C GLU A 115 -13.47 -1.30 -1.12
N GLY A 116 -12.74 -0.90 -2.16
CA GLY A 116 -12.22 -1.81 -3.18
C GLY A 116 -11.30 -2.87 -2.59
N TYR A 117 -10.32 -2.49 -1.78
CA TYR A 117 -9.43 -3.43 -1.10
C TYR A 117 -10.21 -4.39 -0.18
N ARG A 118 -11.21 -3.88 0.55
CA ARG A 118 -12.07 -4.70 1.41
C ARG A 118 -12.88 -5.71 0.60
N ALA A 119 -13.47 -5.29 -0.52
CA ALA A 119 -14.21 -6.17 -1.41
C ALA A 119 -13.30 -7.27 -2.01
N ALA A 120 -12.07 -6.92 -2.39
CA ALA A 120 -11.09 -7.89 -2.86
C ALA A 120 -10.65 -8.85 -1.74
N PHE A 121 -10.46 -8.35 -0.52
CA PHE A 121 -10.13 -9.17 0.65
C PHE A 121 -11.25 -10.18 0.95
N ASP A 122 -12.49 -9.72 1.04
CA ASP A 122 -13.66 -10.56 1.30
C ASP A 122 -13.87 -11.60 0.19
N SER A 123 -13.47 -11.30 -1.05
CA SER A 123 -13.60 -12.21 -2.20
C SER A 123 -12.75 -13.47 -2.09
N MET A 124 -11.74 -13.51 -1.20
CA MET A 124 -10.91 -14.70 -1.00
C MET A 124 -11.70 -15.94 -0.63
N ASN A 125 -12.86 -15.77 0.02
CA ASN A 125 -13.77 -16.87 0.38
C ASN A 125 -14.35 -17.62 -0.83
N LYS A 126 -14.27 -17.07 -2.04
CA LYS A 126 -14.76 -17.70 -3.28
C LYS A 126 -13.85 -18.82 -3.79
N TYR A 127 -12.60 -18.85 -3.32
CA TYR A 127 -11.57 -19.75 -3.85
C TYR A 127 -11.34 -20.92 -2.90
N ASP A 128 -11.69 -22.11 -3.32
CA ASP A 128 -11.63 -23.34 -2.54
C ASP A 128 -10.22 -23.75 -2.11
N PHE A 129 -9.21 -23.29 -2.84
CA PHE A 129 -7.79 -23.53 -2.55
C PHE A 129 -7.18 -22.55 -1.55
N ILE A 130 -7.89 -21.48 -1.15
CA ILE A 130 -7.40 -20.50 -0.17
C ILE A 130 -7.80 -20.93 1.24
N ASP A 131 -6.81 -20.93 2.14
CA ASP A 131 -7.05 -21.07 3.57
C ASP A 131 -7.22 -19.67 4.21
N THR A 132 -8.45 -19.29 4.43
CA THR A 132 -8.81 -17.99 5.03
C THR A 132 -8.49 -17.86 6.52
N HIS A 133 -7.99 -18.93 7.17
CA HIS A 133 -7.43 -18.87 8.52
C HIS A 133 -5.92 -18.55 8.52
N ARG A 134 -5.27 -18.58 7.35
CA ARG A 134 -3.84 -18.33 7.20
C ARG A 134 -3.58 -17.21 6.19
N ILE A 135 -4.14 -16.02 6.45
CA ILE A 135 -3.99 -14.82 5.61
C ILE A 135 -2.82 -13.99 6.11
N PHE A 136 -1.91 -13.63 5.21
CA PHE A 136 -0.91 -12.58 5.43
C PHE A 136 -1.30 -11.34 4.63
N VAL A 137 -1.30 -10.18 5.28
CA VAL A 137 -1.45 -8.89 4.60
C VAL A 137 -0.05 -8.32 4.36
N VAL A 138 0.32 -8.12 3.11
CA VAL A 138 1.58 -7.50 2.70
C VAL A 138 1.27 -6.14 2.10
N GLY A 139 1.56 -5.11 2.87
CA GLY A 139 1.37 -3.73 2.46
C GLY A 139 2.68 -3.05 2.08
N LEU A 140 2.66 -2.35 0.95
CA LEU A 140 3.81 -1.68 0.37
C LEU A 140 3.58 -0.17 0.36
N SER A 141 4.53 0.61 0.90
CA SER A 141 4.41 2.05 0.99
C SER A 141 3.11 2.47 1.72
N ASN A 142 2.25 3.27 1.12
CA ASN A 142 0.95 3.65 1.69
C ASN A 142 0.12 2.43 2.13
N GLY A 143 0.13 1.36 1.35
CA GLY A 143 -0.62 0.14 1.65
C GLY A 143 -0.23 -0.55 2.95
N GLY A 144 1.04 -0.42 3.37
CA GLY A 144 1.49 -0.97 4.66
C GLY A 144 0.82 -0.30 5.85
N GLY A 145 0.62 1.02 5.80
CA GLY A 145 -0.03 1.75 6.89
C GLY A 145 -1.50 1.37 7.08
N VAL A 146 -2.19 1.07 6.00
CA VAL A 146 -3.64 0.80 5.99
C VAL A 146 -4.02 -0.67 6.06
N GLY A 147 -3.05 -1.57 6.13
CA GLY A 147 -3.30 -3.02 6.19
C GLY A 147 -4.37 -3.44 7.22
N PRO A 148 -4.33 -2.97 8.47
CA PRO A 148 -5.36 -3.28 9.47
C PRO A 148 -6.76 -2.79 9.09
N LEU A 149 -6.88 -1.67 8.38
CA LEU A 149 -8.15 -1.13 7.91
C LEU A 149 -8.76 -1.99 6.78
N VAL A 150 -7.92 -2.63 5.99
CA VAL A 150 -8.35 -3.53 4.90
C VAL A 150 -8.89 -4.84 5.49
N SER A 151 -8.14 -5.46 6.40
CA SER A 151 -8.56 -6.73 7.02
C SER A 151 -9.71 -6.58 8.03
N ARG A 152 -9.93 -5.37 8.57
CA ARG A 152 -10.98 -5.09 9.57
C ARG A 152 -10.93 -6.10 10.74
N ASP A 153 -12.09 -6.74 10.96
CA ASP A 153 -12.30 -7.71 12.04
C ASP A 153 -11.93 -9.15 11.63
N HIS A 154 -11.37 -9.34 10.43
CA HIS A 154 -10.93 -10.66 9.99
C HIS A 154 -9.63 -11.05 10.68
N HIS A 155 -9.58 -12.31 11.09
CA HIS A 155 -8.36 -12.89 11.61
C HIS A 155 -7.31 -13.01 10.51
N VAL A 156 -6.08 -12.49 10.76
CA VAL A 156 -4.95 -12.61 9.86
C VAL A 156 -3.78 -13.30 10.54
N ALA A 157 -2.99 -14.05 9.79
CA ALA A 157 -1.81 -14.76 10.29
C ALA A 157 -0.65 -13.80 10.59
N GLY A 158 -0.59 -12.67 9.92
CA GLY A 158 0.39 -11.62 10.18
C GLY A 158 0.35 -10.50 9.16
N PHE A 159 1.03 -9.41 9.49
CA PHE A 159 1.18 -8.23 8.63
C PHE A 159 2.65 -8.01 8.27
N VAL A 160 2.92 -7.72 7.01
CA VAL A 160 4.20 -7.14 6.56
C VAL A 160 3.93 -5.72 6.11
N ALA A 161 4.55 -4.74 6.76
CA ALA A 161 4.51 -3.33 6.38
C ALA A 161 5.89 -2.92 5.88
N ALA A 162 6.05 -2.76 4.57
CA ALA A 162 7.34 -2.47 3.95
C ALA A 162 7.41 -1.04 3.42
N SER A 163 8.43 -0.28 3.81
CA SER A 163 8.62 1.15 3.50
C SER A 163 7.34 1.95 3.74
N SER A 164 6.81 1.90 4.97
CA SER A 164 5.45 2.31 5.30
C SER A 164 5.40 3.26 6.49
N TRP A 165 4.23 3.66 6.88
CA TRP A 165 3.93 4.64 7.93
C TRP A 165 2.74 4.18 8.78
N GLY A 166 2.68 4.63 10.05
CA GLY A 166 1.64 4.20 11.00
C GLY A 166 1.04 5.33 11.83
N ARG A 167 1.30 6.58 11.43
CA ARG A 167 0.80 7.80 12.07
C ARG A 167 -0.30 8.46 11.24
N THR A 168 -0.72 9.67 11.56
CA THR A 168 -1.63 10.44 10.72
C THR A 168 -0.93 10.95 9.46
N TRP A 169 -1.68 11.24 8.40
CA TRP A 169 -1.10 11.82 7.18
C TRP A 169 -0.43 13.17 7.44
N TYR A 170 -1.01 13.96 8.33
CA TYR A 170 -0.44 15.24 8.78
C TYR A 170 0.96 15.08 9.40
N GLU A 171 1.11 14.17 10.36
CA GLU A 171 2.39 13.90 11.01
C GLU A 171 3.42 13.37 10.02
N HIS A 172 3.00 12.43 9.15
CA HIS A 172 3.85 11.88 8.09
C HIS A 172 4.37 12.99 7.17
N MET A 173 3.49 13.87 6.68
CA MET A 173 3.89 14.94 5.75
C MET A 173 4.80 15.98 6.38
N LEU A 174 4.57 16.37 7.63
CA LEU A 174 5.47 17.30 8.31
C LEU A 174 6.88 16.71 8.50
N GLU A 175 6.96 15.43 8.86
CA GLU A 175 8.25 14.74 8.98
C GLU A 175 8.93 14.56 7.62
N ASN A 176 8.18 14.20 6.58
CA ASN A 176 8.69 14.06 5.22
C ASN A 176 9.27 15.38 4.71
N GLU A 177 8.55 16.50 4.85
CA GLU A 177 9.02 17.82 4.46
C GLU A 177 10.26 18.23 5.25
N ARG A 178 10.29 17.96 6.53
CA ARG A 178 11.46 18.21 7.37
C ARG A 178 12.69 17.43 6.87
N VAL A 179 12.54 16.13 6.62
CA VAL A 179 13.63 15.28 6.10
C VAL A 179 14.10 15.78 4.74
N ARG A 180 13.17 16.10 3.84
CA ARG A 180 13.47 16.63 2.51
C ARG A 180 14.29 17.92 2.57
N LEU A 181 13.93 18.86 3.45
CA LEU A 181 14.64 20.13 3.61
C LEU A 181 16.04 19.93 4.19
N VAL A 182 16.18 19.08 5.20
CA VAL A 182 17.47 18.76 5.82
C VAL A 182 18.40 18.09 4.79
N THR A 183 17.91 17.09 4.05
CA THR A 183 18.70 16.39 3.02
C THR A 183 19.06 17.29 1.84
N SER A 184 18.27 18.32 1.56
CA SER A 184 18.60 19.34 0.53
C SER A 184 19.59 20.39 1.01
N GLY A 185 20.15 20.26 2.22
CA GLY A 185 21.18 21.13 2.76
C GLY A 185 20.66 22.46 3.32
N LYS A 186 19.37 22.57 3.63
CA LYS A 186 18.80 23.76 4.27
C LYS A 186 19.32 23.93 5.68
N SER A 187 19.58 25.19 6.08
CA SER A 187 19.98 25.53 7.45
C SER A 187 18.87 25.22 8.46
N PRO A 188 19.19 24.99 9.73
CA PRO A 188 18.19 24.77 10.77
C PRO A 188 17.12 25.87 10.87
N ALA A 189 17.49 27.13 10.62
CA ALA A 189 16.56 28.26 10.61
C ALA A 189 15.57 28.14 9.44
N GLU A 190 16.07 27.91 8.21
CA GLU A 190 15.23 27.71 7.02
C GLU A 190 14.27 26.52 7.19
N VAL A 191 14.77 25.40 7.72
CA VAL A 191 13.94 24.22 8.02
C VAL A 191 12.82 24.56 8.99
N ASN A 192 13.17 25.26 10.10
CA ASN A 192 12.18 25.63 11.11
C ASN A 192 11.10 26.57 10.57
N ASP A 193 11.48 27.56 9.75
CA ASP A 193 10.53 28.51 9.16
C ASP A 193 9.62 27.83 8.12
N ALA A 194 10.18 26.93 7.30
CA ALA A 194 9.40 26.15 6.36
C ALA A 194 8.42 25.19 7.07
N VAL A 195 8.85 24.47 8.10
CA VAL A 195 7.98 23.57 8.86
C VAL A 195 6.83 24.33 9.54
N LYS A 196 7.06 25.55 10.04
CA LYS A 196 5.95 26.40 10.54
C LYS A 196 4.93 26.72 9.47
N ALA A 197 5.39 27.03 8.25
CA ALA A 197 4.49 27.32 7.13
C ALA A 197 3.75 26.06 6.68
N PHE A 198 4.43 24.90 6.59
CA PHE A 198 3.79 23.62 6.30
C PHE A 198 2.75 23.22 7.34
N THR A 199 3.02 23.46 8.63
CA THR A 199 2.04 23.23 9.71
C THR A 199 0.73 23.95 9.44
N GLN A 200 0.77 25.24 9.07
CA GLN A 200 -0.41 26.03 8.75
C GLN A 200 -1.06 25.59 7.43
N PHE A 201 -0.26 25.29 6.40
CA PHE A 201 -0.72 24.83 5.11
C PHE A 201 -1.50 23.50 5.24
N TYR A 202 -0.91 22.52 5.91
CA TYR A 202 -1.54 21.21 6.08
C TYR A 202 -2.73 21.25 7.05
N ASP A 203 -2.78 22.19 8.00
CA ASP A 203 -3.99 22.42 8.80
C ASP A 203 -5.17 22.84 7.93
N LEU A 204 -4.99 23.86 7.09
CA LEU A 204 -6.01 24.33 6.14
C LEU A 204 -6.41 23.21 5.15
N TYR A 205 -5.41 22.46 4.65
CA TYR A 205 -5.61 21.41 3.66
C TYR A 205 -6.37 20.22 4.23
N LEU A 206 -5.84 19.63 5.29
CA LEU A 206 -6.26 18.30 5.77
C LEU A 206 -7.42 18.37 6.77
N PHE A 207 -7.49 19.41 7.60
CA PHE A 207 -8.52 19.53 8.64
C PHE A 207 -9.63 20.50 8.26
N GLN A 208 -9.31 21.57 7.54
CA GLN A 208 -10.32 22.57 7.15
C GLN A 208 -10.89 22.35 5.74
N GLY A 209 -10.40 21.33 5.01
CA GLY A 209 -10.99 20.87 3.75
C GLY A 209 -10.67 21.75 2.53
N GLN A 210 -9.72 22.69 2.63
CA GLN A 210 -9.32 23.51 1.49
C GLN A 210 -8.45 22.71 0.51
N THR A 211 -8.51 23.05 -0.77
CA THR A 211 -7.54 22.53 -1.74
C THR A 211 -6.22 23.30 -1.66
N PRO A 212 -5.09 22.69 -2.07
CA PRO A 212 -3.80 23.41 -2.15
C PRO A 212 -3.88 24.69 -2.96
N GLY A 213 -4.63 24.70 -4.07
CA GLY A 213 -4.83 25.88 -4.91
C GLY A 213 -5.56 27.00 -4.20
N GLU A 214 -6.63 26.71 -3.45
CA GLU A 214 -7.35 27.71 -2.64
C GLU A 214 -6.43 28.31 -1.59
N ILE A 215 -5.62 27.47 -0.90
CA ILE A 215 -4.67 27.94 0.10
C ILE A 215 -3.62 28.86 -0.51
N ILE A 216 -3.01 28.49 -1.65
CA ILE A 216 -2.01 29.30 -2.34
C ILE A 216 -2.60 30.63 -2.83
N ASN A 217 -3.86 30.65 -3.29
CA ASN A 217 -4.53 31.88 -3.69
C ASN A 217 -4.74 32.84 -2.50
N GLN A 218 -5.01 32.31 -1.31
CA GLN A 218 -5.16 33.09 -0.08
C GLN A 218 -3.81 33.48 0.54
N HIS A 219 -2.78 32.65 0.35
CA HIS A 219 -1.43 32.78 0.92
C HIS A 219 -0.35 32.64 -0.18
N PRO A 220 -0.21 33.61 -1.10
CA PRO A 220 0.70 33.51 -2.26
C PRO A 220 2.17 33.28 -1.88
N GLN A 221 2.58 33.71 -0.67
CA GLN A 221 3.91 33.48 -0.12
C GLN A 221 4.24 31.99 0.10
N TRP A 222 3.25 31.12 0.17
CA TRP A 222 3.42 29.68 0.35
C TRP A 222 3.53 28.91 -0.97
N LYS A 223 3.34 29.55 -2.11
CA LYS A 223 3.48 28.92 -3.42
C LYS A 223 4.81 28.14 -3.60
N PRO A 224 5.96 28.62 -3.13
CA PRO A 224 7.21 27.85 -3.23
C PRO A 224 7.27 26.57 -2.37
N LEU A 225 6.36 26.41 -1.41
CA LEU A 225 6.29 25.22 -0.56
C LEU A 225 5.52 24.07 -1.24
N TRP A 226 4.63 24.41 -2.20
CA TRP A 226 3.81 23.41 -2.86
C TRP A 226 4.34 23.11 -4.26
N TYR A 227 4.68 21.86 -4.51
CA TYR A 227 5.29 21.36 -5.73
C TYR A 227 4.42 20.33 -6.47
N ASP A 228 3.15 20.22 -6.08
CA ASP A 228 2.17 19.28 -6.63
C ASP A 228 1.00 20.04 -7.28
N GLU A 229 -0.02 19.33 -7.71
CA GLU A 229 -1.19 19.87 -8.38
C GLU A 229 -2.06 20.74 -7.44
N PRO A 230 -2.78 21.74 -7.97
CA PRO A 230 -3.56 22.66 -7.14
C PRO A 230 -4.82 22.03 -6.51
N ASP A 231 -5.31 20.92 -7.07
CA ASP A 231 -6.52 20.23 -6.62
C ASP A 231 -6.23 18.95 -5.82
N GLY A 232 -4.95 18.63 -5.59
CA GLY A 232 -4.57 17.44 -4.84
C GLY A 232 -3.08 17.29 -4.61
N GLN A 233 -2.64 16.05 -4.36
CA GLN A 233 -1.25 15.71 -4.06
C GLN A 233 -0.92 14.34 -4.66
N TYR A 234 0.29 14.15 -5.17
CA TYR A 234 0.76 12.88 -5.73
C TYR A 234 -0.21 12.23 -6.73
N GLY A 235 -0.84 13.05 -7.58
CA GLY A 235 -1.80 12.59 -8.58
C GLY A 235 -3.15 12.13 -8.00
N ARG A 236 -3.47 12.46 -6.74
CA ARG A 236 -4.74 12.13 -6.08
C ARG A 236 -5.45 13.41 -5.64
N PRO A 237 -6.81 13.43 -5.64
CA PRO A 237 -7.55 14.64 -5.28
C PRO A 237 -7.42 14.99 -3.80
N ALA A 238 -7.66 16.24 -3.44
CA ALA A 238 -7.62 16.71 -2.06
C ALA A 238 -8.47 15.86 -1.10
N ALA A 239 -9.66 15.49 -1.53
CA ALA A 239 -10.58 14.64 -0.75
C ALA A 239 -9.95 13.30 -0.35
N PHE A 240 -9.04 12.75 -1.15
CA PHE A 240 -8.32 11.51 -0.81
C PHE A 240 -7.54 11.68 0.49
N TYR A 241 -6.75 12.75 0.59
CA TYR A 241 -5.90 12.99 1.76
C TYR A 241 -6.66 13.48 2.98
N GLN A 242 -7.71 14.26 2.79
CA GLN A 242 -8.61 14.70 3.85
C GLN A 242 -9.30 13.50 4.51
N GLN A 243 -9.77 12.53 3.71
CA GLN A 243 -10.33 11.28 4.22
C GLN A 243 -9.28 10.39 4.87
N LEU A 244 -8.08 10.28 4.27
CA LEU A 244 -6.96 9.52 4.84
C LEU A 244 -6.52 10.10 6.20
N GLN A 245 -6.47 11.45 6.31
CA GLN A 245 -6.18 12.15 7.56
C GLN A 245 -7.21 11.87 8.65
N ALA A 246 -8.49 11.74 8.28
CA ALA A 246 -9.56 11.44 9.24
C ALA A 246 -9.47 10.03 9.84
N LEU A 247 -8.62 9.14 9.29
CA LEU A 247 -8.40 7.80 9.79
C LEU A 247 -7.34 7.80 10.90
N ASN A 248 -7.65 7.11 11.99
CA ASN A 248 -6.69 6.90 13.06
C ASN A 248 -5.91 5.59 12.82
N LEU A 249 -4.84 5.66 12.03
CA LEU A 249 -4.01 4.49 11.74
C LEU A 249 -3.32 3.96 13.00
N GLY A 250 -2.91 4.83 13.90
CA GLY A 250 -2.32 4.43 15.18
C GLY A 250 -3.29 3.58 16.01
N GLU A 251 -4.57 3.96 16.08
CA GLU A 251 -5.60 3.15 16.76
C GLU A 251 -5.84 1.81 16.05
N ALA A 252 -5.83 1.80 14.72
CA ALA A 252 -5.97 0.57 13.95
C ALA A 252 -4.82 -0.40 14.23
N TRP A 253 -3.57 0.09 14.24
CA TRP A 253 -2.38 -0.70 14.58
C TRP A 253 -2.37 -1.13 16.06
N GLN A 254 -2.85 -0.31 16.97
CA GLN A 254 -2.93 -0.66 18.40
C GLN A 254 -3.80 -1.90 18.67
N LYS A 255 -4.81 -2.12 17.83
CA LYS A 255 -5.72 -3.27 17.94
C LYS A 255 -5.17 -4.57 17.31
N VAL A 256 -4.04 -4.49 16.62
CA VAL A 256 -3.43 -5.66 15.97
C VAL A 256 -2.75 -6.55 17.00
N ASP A 257 -3.27 -7.76 17.18
CA ASP A 257 -2.69 -8.82 18.02
C ASP A 257 -1.91 -9.87 17.23
N ALA A 258 -1.99 -9.83 15.90
CA ALA A 258 -1.24 -10.67 14.98
C ALA A 258 0.25 -10.26 14.92
N PRO A 259 1.17 -11.19 14.61
CA PRO A 259 2.57 -10.84 14.34
C PRO A 259 2.71 -9.78 13.24
N VAL A 260 3.64 -8.84 13.42
CA VAL A 260 3.91 -7.76 12.46
C VAL A 260 5.40 -7.71 12.11
N LEU A 261 5.73 -7.72 10.82
CA LEU A 261 7.07 -7.43 10.32
C LEU A 261 7.06 -6.06 9.66
N VAL A 262 7.79 -5.12 10.22
CA VAL A 262 8.00 -3.79 9.64
C VAL A 262 9.38 -3.77 9.00
N ILE A 263 9.46 -3.43 7.72
CA ILE A 263 10.70 -3.33 6.96
C ILE A 263 10.88 -1.89 6.48
N HIS A 264 12.05 -1.33 6.76
CA HIS A 264 12.42 0.02 6.35
C HIS A 264 13.77 0.01 5.65
N GLY A 265 13.91 0.79 4.60
CA GLY A 265 15.19 1.02 3.94
C GLY A 265 15.92 2.22 4.55
N ALA A 266 17.17 2.04 4.99
CA ALA A 266 17.94 3.12 5.62
C ALA A 266 18.22 4.31 4.68
N SER A 267 18.04 4.14 3.37
CA SER A 267 18.14 5.19 2.34
C SER A 267 16.78 5.59 1.77
N ASP A 268 15.68 5.22 2.42
CA ASP A 268 14.33 5.63 2.04
C ASP A 268 14.14 7.13 2.33
N THR A 269 13.88 7.92 1.28
CA THR A 269 13.66 9.37 1.36
C THR A 269 12.18 9.75 1.26
N ILE A 270 11.30 8.76 1.11
CA ILE A 270 9.85 8.94 1.00
C ILE A 270 9.18 8.66 2.35
N MET A 271 9.50 7.52 2.96
CA MET A 271 9.05 7.16 4.30
C MET A 271 10.19 7.33 5.27
N SER A 272 10.00 8.11 6.33
CA SER A 272 11.04 8.26 7.35
C SER A 272 11.18 6.99 8.19
N ARG A 273 12.37 6.83 8.80
CA ARG A 273 12.60 5.75 9.76
C ARG A 273 11.59 5.78 10.90
N SER A 274 11.28 6.99 11.40
CA SER A 274 10.34 7.19 12.50
C SER A 274 8.91 6.82 12.11
N ASP A 275 8.50 7.08 10.87
CA ASP A 275 7.19 6.67 10.37
C ASP A 275 7.02 5.15 10.36
N SER A 276 8.02 4.45 9.83
CA SER A 276 7.99 2.99 9.78
C SER A 276 8.11 2.38 11.17
N ALA A 277 9.01 2.87 12.01
CA ALA A 277 9.21 2.37 13.37
C ALA A 277 7.95 2.54 14.25
N ALA A 278 7.18 3.61 14.04
CA ALA A 278 5.96 3.90 14.78
C ALA A 278 4.96 2.73 14.74
N ILE A 279 4.86 2.00 13.63
CA ILE A 279 4.00 0.80 13.53
C ILE A 279 4.39 -0.22 14.62
N ALA A 280 5.67 -0.56 14.68
CA ALA A 280 6.15 -1.55 15.64
C ALA A 280 6.04 -1.06 17.09
N GLU A 281 6.28 0.21 17.33
CA GLU A 281 6.16 0.83 18.66
C GLU A 281 4.69 0.82 19.14
N ILE A 282 3.75 1.17 18.27
CA ILE A 282 2.32 1.18 18.58
C ILE A 282 1.84 -0.23 18.92
N VAL A 283 2.15 -1.21 18.07
CA VAL A 283 1.74 -2.61 18.29
C VAL A 283 2.36 -3.17 19.58
N ASN A 284 3.66 -2.96 19.78
CA ASN A 284 4.36 -3.51 20.95
C ASN A 284 3.98 -2.84 22.29
N ARG A 285 3.36 -1.66 22.26
CA ARG A 285 2.85 -1.00 23.46
C ARG A 285 1.69 -1.78 24.09
N THR A 286 0.82 -2.36 23.26
CA THR A 286 -0.33 -3.16 23.71
C THR A 286 -0.08 -4.66 23.67
N HIS A 287 0.73 -5.11 22.71
CA HIS A 287 1.05 -6.51 22.48
C HIS A 287 2.58 -6.71 22.43
N PRO A 288 3.28 -6.79 23.58
CA PRO A 288 4.74 -6.86 23.62
C PRO A 288 5.33 -7.96 22.76
N ALA A 289 6.39 -7.64 22.02
CA ALA A 289 7.11 -8.53 21.08
C ALA A 289 6.28 -9.04 19.89
N ARG A 290 5.11 -8.48 19.61
CA ARG A 290 4.30 -8.83 18.42
C ARG A 290 4.84 -8.22 17.13
N ALA A 291 5.45 -7.05 17.19
CA ALA A 291 6.01 -6.38 16.02
C ALA A 291 7.53 -6.39 16.05
N ARG A 292 8.12 -6.75 14.92
CA ARG A 292 9.57 -6.71 14.66
C ARG A 292 9.86 -5.62 13.64
N PHE A 293 10.71 -4.65 13.98
CA PHE A 293 11.22 -3.65 13.05
C PHE A 293 12.59 -4.09 12.51
N VAL A 294 12.75 -4.03 11.19
CA VAL A 294 13.99 -4.35 10.49
C VAL A 294 14.37 -3.18 9.60
N GLU A 295 15.54 -2.60 9.82
CA GLU A 295 16.14 -1.60 8.96
C GLU A 295 17.18 -2.25 8.05
N VAL A 296 17.06 -2.02 6.73
CA VAL A 296 17.95 -2.58 5.73
C VAL A 296 18.94 -1.51 5.26
N PRO A 297 20.25 -1.66 5.54
CA PRO A 297 21.26 -0.69 5.14
C PRO A 297 21.27 -0.44 3.63
N GLY A 298 21.29 0.84 3.23
CA GLY A 298 21.40 1.26 1.84
C GLY A 298 20.18 1.00 0.95
N MET A 299 19.12 0.40 1.47
CA MET A 299 17.90 0.16 0.71
C MET A 299 17.08 1.46 0.59
N GLY A 300 16.63 1.77 -0.61
CA GLY A 300 15.71 2.87 -0.91
C GLY A 300 14.24 2.48 -0.75
N HIS A 301 13.34 3.45 -1.02
CA HIS A 301 11.90 3.25 -0.95
C HIS A 301 11.40 2.14 -1.87
N ASP A 302 12.02 2.00 -3.02
CA ASP A 302 11.70 1.02 -4.07
C ASP A 302 12.31 -0.37 -3.84
N PHE A 303 12.80 -0.65 -2.63
CA PHE A 303 13.46 -1.93 -2.26
C PHE A 303 14.73 -2.22 -3.04
N THR A 304 15.41 -1.19 -3.57
CA THR A 304 16.69 -1.35 -4.25
C THR A 304 17.87 -0.94 -3.38
N VAL A 305 18.99 -1.63 -3.56
CA VAL A 305 20.33 -1.24 -3.08
C VAL A 305 21.22 -1.11 -4.31
N ASN A 306 21.88 0.03 -4.50
CA ASN A 306 22.67 0.30 -5.69
C ASN A 306 21.89 0.04 -7.01
N LYS A 307 20.64 0.50 -7.08
CA LYS A 307 19.72 0.33 -8.23
C LYS A 307 19.39 -1.12 -8.59
N LYS A 308 19.60 -2.06 -7.69
CA LYS A 308 19.23 -3.46 -7.87
C LYS A 308 18.30 -3.89 -6.75
N PHE A 309 17.28 -4.64 -7.10
CA PHE A 309 16.36 -5.21 -6.10
C PHE A 309 17.11 -5.96 -5.01
N TYR A 310 16.83 -5.67 -3.76
CA TYR A 310 17.45 -6.32 -2.60
C TYR A 310 16.83 -7.70 -2.38
N ALA A 311 17.41 -8.71 -3.02
CA ALA A 311 16.84 -10.06 -3.07
C ALA A 311 16.67 -10.73 -1.71
N GLN A 312 17.42 -10.30 -0.67
CA GLN A 312 17.33 -10.84 0.68
C GLN A 312 16.00 -10.52 1.39
N LEU A 313 15.20 -9.59 0.86
CA LEU A 313 13.83 -9.37 1.33
C LEU A 313 12.97 -10.64 1.23
N ILE A 314 13.14 -11.42 0.18
CA ILE A 314 12.33 -12.61 -0.06
C ILE A 314 12.51 -13.66 1.05
N PRO A 315 13.73 -14.19 1.30
CA PRO A 315 13.91 -15.13 2.41
C PRO A 315 13.56 -14.52 3.77
N MET A 316 13.81 -13.23 3.99
CA MET A 316 13.44 -12.53 5.23
C MET A 316 11.93 -12.63 5.47
N ILE A 317 11.11 -12.24 4.49
CA ILE A 317 9.64 -12.25 4.58
C ILE A 317 9.11 -13.67 4.70
N LEU A 318 9.58 -14.59 3.84
CA LEU A 318 9.10 -15.97 3.82
C LEU A 318 9.46 -16.75 5.10
N ASN A 319 10.64 -16.55 5.66
CA ASN A 319 11.03 -17.18 6.92
C ASN A 319 10.18 -16.64 8.07
N TRP A 320 9.98 -15.31 8.12
CA TRP A 320 9.12 -14.70 9.12
C TRP A 320 7.66 -15.20 9.02
N MET A 321 7.11 -15.33 7.80
CA MET A 321 5.76 -15.90 7.61
C MET A 321 5.66 -17.34 8.13
N LYS A 322 6.68 -18.16 7.91
CA LYS A 322 6.76 -19.53 8.47
C LYS A 322 6.83 -19.53 9.98
N GLU A 323 7.64 -18.64 10.57
CA GLU A 323 7.73 -18.47 12.03
C GLU A 323 6.35 -18.08 12.63
N ALA A 324 5.65 -17.12 11.99
CA ALA A 324 4.33 -16.66 12.40
C ALA A 324 3.28 -17.77 12.37
N LEU A 325 3.30 -18.66 11.38
CA LEU A 325 2.40 -19.82 11.33
C LEU A 325 2.72 -20.86 12.41
N ASN A 326 4.01 -21.13 12.65
CA ASN A 326 4.42 -22.13 13.65
C ASN A 326 4.15 -21.70 15.09
N ALA A 327 4.21 -20.40 15.38
CA ALA A 327 3.95 -19.86 16.72
C ALA A 327 2.46 -19.94 17.14
N ARG A 328 1.58 -20.35 16.23
CA ARG A 328 0.13 -20.47 16.46
C ARG A 328 -0.34 -21.91 16.63
N ASN A 329 0.51 -22.88 16.27
CA ASN A 329 0.29 -24.32 16.51
C ASN A 329 0.89 -24.73 17.86
#